data_ba50c469e4f31bb67dfa526d41dc2cc4
#
_entry.id   ba50c469e4f31bb67dfa526d41dc2cc4
#
_cell.length_a   1.000
_cell.length_b   1.000
_cell.length_c   1.000
_cell.angle_alpha   90.00
_cell.angle_beta   90.00
_cell.angle_gamma   90.00
#
_symmetry.space_group_name_H-M   'P 1'
#
loop_
_entity.id
_entity.type
_entity.pdbx_description
1 polymer ?
#
loop_
_entity_poly.entity_id
_entity_poly.type
_entity_poly.pdbx_seq_one_letter_code
_entity_poly.pdbx_strand_id
1 'polypeptide(L)'
;MRVAITGAAGQLGRQLVAAFEADGHEVRGFSHDDLDITKPAALFDWDSDVVVNSAAWTDVDGCARDPERAMRINGEAAGAVSAVAAACNALIVQISTNEVFDGTLDRPYHEDDDPDPINAYGRSKLAGEIAVVAANSRHLIVRTAWLFGPGGTNFVTKILAAATHAANAGQPLRLVSDEIGNPTWTPDLAAAIVSLVTQDDRRSVVHVAGVPAVSRLGWAQVALEAADIRVDVDPVALATFERASTPPMRAVLAPSAGVAEMDWRPASVECARGLPAKPNA
;
A
#
# COMPACT_ATOMS: atom_id res chain seq x y z
N MET A 1 -15.19 18.61 2.72
CA MET A 1 -15.35 17.91 1.42
C MET A 1 -16.16 16.65 1.63
N ARG A 2 -16.81 16.16 0.56
CA ARG A 2 -17.46 14.84 0.51
C ARG A 2 -16.51 13.85 -0.14
N VAL A 3 -16.15 12.79 0.59
CA VAL A 3 -15.10 11.86 0.19
C VAL A 3 -15.65 10.46 0.06
N ALA A 4 -15.61 9.88 -1.14
CA ALA A 4 -15.93 8.49 -1.40
C ALA A 4 -14.66 7.64 -1.34
N ILE A 5 -14.69 6.50 -0.63
CA ILE A 5 -13.54 5.62 -0.46
C ILE A 5 -13.92 4.21 -0.90
N THR A 6 -13.33 3.70 -1.98
CA THR A 6 -13.48 2.29 -2.38
C THR A 6 -12.51 1.41 -1.61
N GLY A 7 -12.86 0.14 -1.39
CA GLY A 7 -12.04 -0.75 -0.57
C GLY A 7 -12.02 -0.38 0.92
N ALA A 8 -13.07 0.30 1.41
CA ALA A 8 -13.17 0.83 2.77
C ALA A 8 -13.03 -0.22 3.89
N ALA A 9 -13.38 -1.49 3.63
CA ALA A 9 -13.18 -2.58 4.58
C ALA A 9 -11.74 -3.12 4.60
N GLY A 10 -10.87 -2.69 3.68
CA GLY A 10 -9.46 -3.07 3.61
C GLY A 10 -8.62 -2.42 4.72
N GLN A 11 -7.36 -2.87 4.86
CA GLN A 11 -6.45 -2.35 5.89
C GLN A 11 -6.22 -0.83 5.78
N LEU A 12 -5.89 -0.34 4.58
CA LEU A 12 -5.75 1.10 4.33
C LEU A 12 -7.10 1.81 4.31
N GLY A 13 -8.13 1.21 3.70
CA GLY A 13 -9.46 1.81 3.57
C GLY A 13 -10.06 2.24 4.90
N ARG A 14 -9.97 1.40 5.94
CA ARG A 14 -10.42 1.75 7.30
C ARG A 14 -9.68 2.95 7.88
N GLN A 15 -8.37 3.05 7.64
CA GLN A 15 -7.57 4.19 8.13
C GLN A 15 -7.91 5.47 7.37
N LEU A 16 -8.18 5.38 6.07
CA LEU A 16 -8.64 6.51 5.26
C LEU A 16 -9.99 7.03 5.76
N VAL A 17 -10.96 6.14 5.98
CA VAL A 17 -12.27 6.56 6.55
C VAL A 17 -12.07 7.31 7.85
N ALA A 18 -11.34 6.72 8.81
CA ALA A 18 -11.09 7.32 10.11
C ALA A 18 -10.34 8.66 10.02
N ALA A 19 -9.32 8.76 9.13
CA ALA A 19 -8.52 9.99 8.98
C ALA A 19 -9.32 11.14 8.36
N PHE A 20 -10.11 10.87 7.30
CA PHE A 20 -10.95 11.90 6.70
C PHE A 20 -12.08 12.36 7.62
N GLU A 21 -12.72 11.44 8.37
CA GLU A 21 -13.74 11.80 9.37
C GLU A 21 -13.15 12.64 10.50
N ALA A 22 -11.94 12.29 10.99
CA ALA A 22 -11.24 13.05 12.03
C ALA A 22 -10.86 14.46 11.59
N ASP A 23 -10.61 14.66 10.28
CA ASP A 23 -10.34 15.98 9.67
C ASP A 23 -11.64 16.75 9.32
N GLY A 24 -12.80 16.25 9.73
CA GLY A 24 -14.10 16.92 9.58
C GLY A 24 -14.72 16.81 8.18
N HIS A 25 -14.35 15.80 7.39
CA HIS A 25 -14.94 15.53 6.08
C HIS A 25 -16.15 14.61 6.19
N GLU A 26 -17.09 14.73 5.26
CA GLU A 26 -18.20 13.80 5.11
C GLU A 26 -17.72 12.59 4.29
N VAL A 27 -17.71 11.39 4.88
CA VAL A 27 -17.10 10.20 4.28
C VAL A 27 -18.14 9.14 3.96
N ARG A 28 -18.05 8.55 2.76
CA ARG A 28 -18.78 7.33 2.40
C ARG A 28 -17.79 6.25 1.99
N GLY A 29 -17.66 5.22 2.83
CA GLY A 29 -16.87 4.03 2.53
C GLY A 29 -17.69 3.01 1.72
N PHE A 30 -17.06 2.41 0.72
CA PHE A 30 -17.63 1.30 -0.07
C PHE A 30 -16.74 0.07 0.10
N SER A 31 -17.31 -0.97 0.69
CA SER A 31 -16.68 -2.29 0.77
C SER A 31 -16.87 -3.07 -0.55
N HIS A 32 -16.31 -4.28 -0.62
CA HIS A 32 -16.55 -5.17 -1.76
C HIS A 32 -18.03 -5.59 -1.90
N ASP A 33 -18.74 -5.66 -0.79
CA ASP A 33 -20.16 -6.03 -0.77
C ASP A 33 -21.05 -4.86 -1.22
N ASP A 34 -20.58 -3.61 -1.06
CA ASP A 34 -21.32 -2.40 -1.43
C ASP A 34 -21.08 -2.00 -2.90
N LEU A 35 -19.90 -2.29 -3.44
CA LEU A 35 -19.46 -1.81 -4.74
C LEU A 35 -18.53 -2.80 -5.46
N ASP A 36 -18.98 -3.29 -6.61
CA ASP A 36 -18.10 -3.91 -7.60
C ASP A 36 -17.38 -2.80 -8.39
N ILE A 37 -16.08 -2.61 -8.14
CA ILE A 37 -15.28 -1.56 -8.80
C ILE A 37 -15.16 -1.74 -10.32
N THR A 38 -15.45 -2.94 -10.85
CA THR A 38 -15.52 -3.17 -12.32
C THR A 38 -16.78 -2.56 -12.93
N LYS A 39 -17.78 -2.19 -12.10
CA LYS A 39 -19.05 -1.55 -12.48
C LYS A 39 -19.38 -0.44 -11.48
N PRO A 40 -18.57 0.63 -11.40
CA PRO A 40 -18.60 1.60 -10.30
C PRO A 40 -19.77 2.59 -10.35
N ALA A 41 -20.90 2.24 -10.99
CA ALA A 41 -22.04 3.15 -11.17
C ALA A 41 -22.64 3.67 -9.85
N ALA A 42 -22.57 2.89 -8.76
CA ALA A 42 -23.06 3.32 -7.44
C ALA A 42 -22.28 4.52 -6.86
N LEU A 43 -21.12 4.87 -7.38
CA LEU A 43 -20.40 6.10 -7.00
C LEU A 43 -21.14 7.36 -7.48
N PHE A 44 -21.97 7.28 -8.53
CA PHE A 44 -22.78 8.42 -8.98
C PHE A 44 -23.89 8.83 -8.00
N ASP A 45 -24.32 7.91 -7.12
CA ASP A 45 -25.34 8.19 -6.10
C ASP A 45 -24.81 9.07 -4.97
N TRP A 46 -23.52 9.39 -5.00
CA TRP A 46 -22.83 10.21 -4.01
C TRP A 46 -22.03 11.30 -4.72
N ASP A 47 -22.50 12.53 -4.61
CA ASP A 47 -21.84 13.72 -5.18
C ASP A 47 -20.54 14.05 -4.42
N SER A 48 -19.44 13.43 -4.83
CA SER A 48 -18.14 13.48 -4.15
C SER A 48 -17.29 14.62 -4.69
N ASP A 49 -16.53 15.30 -3.78
CA ASP A 49 -15.42 16.19 -4.15
C ASP A 49 -14.15 15.39 -4.43
N VAL A 50 -13.98 14.27 -3.72
CA VAL A 50 -12.82 13.39 -3.79
C VAL A 50 -13.27 11.92 -3.81
N VAL A 51 -12.68 11.13 -4.69
CA VAL A 51 -12.81 9.67 -4.72
C VAL A 51 -11.43 9.08 -4.41
N VAL A 52 -11.30 8.31 -3.32
CA VAL A 52 -10.06 7.58 -3.01
C VAL A 52 -10.23 6.12 -3.40
N ASN A 53 -9.54 5.68 -4.45
CA ASN A 53 -9.56 4.28 -4.88
C ASN A 53 -8.46 3.48 -4.18
N SER A 54 -8.80 2.85 -3.05
CA SER A 54 -7.93 1.92 -2.33
C SER A 54 -8.28 0.45 -2.58
N ALA A 55 -9.30 0.18 -3.40
CA ALA A 55 -9.66 -1.18 -3.80
C ALA A 55 -8.65 -1.73 -4.81
N ALA A 56 -8.13 -2.92 -4.56
CA ALA A 56 -7.20 -3.62 -5.45
C ALA A 56 -7.11 -5.11 -5.10
N TRP A 57 -6.73 -5.92 -6.06
CA TRP A 57 -6.29 -7.29 -5.80
C TRP A 57 -4.79 -7.30 -5.52
N THR A 58 -4.42 -7.46 -4.24
CA THR A 58 -3.05 -7.30 -3.71
C THR A 58 -2.32 -8.62 -3.45
N ASP A 59 -2.94 -9.77 -3.76
CA ASP A 59 -2.25 -11.06 -3.75
C ASP A 59 -1.30 -11.15 -4.96
N VAL A 60 -0.02 -10.81 -4.74
CA VAL A 60 1.01 -10.74 -5.79
C VAL A 60 1.21 -12.09 -6.49
N ASP A 61 1.21 -13.19 -5.72
CA ASP A 61 1.30 -14.55 -6.28
C ASP A 61 0.01 -14.96 -7.00
N GLY A 62 -1.14 -14.53 -6.49
CA GLY A 62 -2.43 -14.68 -7.18
C GLY A 62 -2.46 -13.94 -8.52
N CYS A 63 -1.96 -12.72 -8.57
CA CYS A 63 -1.85 -11.95 -9.81
C CYS A 63 -0.94 -12.64 -10.85
N ALA A 64 0.11 -13.33 -10.41
CA ALA A 64 0.96 -14.11 -11.31
C ALA A 64 0.24 -15.35 -11.86
N ARG A 65 -0.64 -15.98 -11.07
CA ARG A 65 -1.43 -17.14 -11.51
C ARG A 65 -2.62 -16.78 -12.41
N ASP A 66 -3.16 -15.56 -12.25
CA ASP A 66 -4.28 -15.04 -13.04
C ASP A 66 -4.05 -13.57 -13.42
N PRO A 67 -3.14 -13.32 -14.39
CA PRO A 67 -2.79 -11.96 -14.80
C PRO A 67 -3.95 -11.22 -15.49
N GLU A 68 -4.88 -11.92 -16.10
CA GLU A 68 -6.07 -11.33 -16.72
C GLU A 68 -7.00 -10.74 -15.65
N ARG A 69 -7.23 -11.46 -14.57
CA ARG A 69 -7.98 -10.96 -13.42
C ARG A 69 -7.27 -9.77 -12.78
N ALA A 70 -5.94 -9.83 -12.63
CA ALA A 70 -5.17 -8.71 -12.11
C ALA A 70 -5.34 -7.45 -12.97
N MET A 71 -5.25 -7.58 -14.30
CA MET A 71 -5.44 -6.48 -15.23
C MET A 71 -6.86 -5.92 -15.16
N ARG A 72 -7.88 -6.77 -15.11
CA ARG A 72 -9.26 -6.35 -15.00
C ARG A 72 -9.54 -5.57 -13.71
N ILE A 73 -9.02 -6.03 -12.54
CA ILE A 73 -9.30 -5.41 -11.25
C ILE A 73 -8.40 -4.20 -10.99
N ASN A 74 -7.08 -4.33 -11.18
CA ASN A 74 -6.14 -3.27 -10.83
C ASN A 74 -5.93 -2.25 -11.95
N GLY A 75 -6.14 -2.66 -13.20
CA GLY A 75 -6.00 -1.81 -14.40
C GLY A 75 -7.33 -1.20 -14.83
N GLU A 76 -8.17 -2.00 -15.46
CA GLU A 76 -9.40 -1.53 -16.11
C GLU A 76 -10.41 -0.91 -15.12
N ALA A 77 -10.62 -1.57 -13.98
CA ALA A 77 -11.55 -1.05 -12.97
C ALA A 77 -11.07 0.26 -12.35
N ALA A 78 -9.76 0.48 -12.18
CA ALA A 78 -9.23 1.76 -11.72
C ALA A 78 -9.57 2.89 -12.70
N GLY A 79 -9.44 2.63 -14.02
CA GLY A 79 -9.88 3.57 -15.06
C GLY A 79 -11.39 3.85 -15.01
N ALA A 80 -12.22 2.81 -14.79
CA ALA A 80 -13.66 2.96 -14.67
C ALA A 80 -14.07 3.82 -13.45
N VAL A 81 -13.44 3.61 -12.28
CA VAL A 81 -13.64 4.44 -11.09
C VAL A 81 -13.23 5.89 -11.37
N SER A 82 -12.10 6.09 -12.06
CA SER A 82 -11.61 7.41 -12.45
C SER A 82 -12.58 8.14 -13.40
N ALA A 83 -13.16 7.42 -14.36
CA ALA A 83 -14.15 7.99 -15.28
C ALA A 83 -15.42 8.47 -14.53
N VAL A 84 -15.87 7.72 -13.53
CA VAL A 84 -17.01 8.14 -12.67
C VAL A 84 -16.62 9.40 -11.88
N ALA A 85 -15.43 9.43 -11.26
CA ALA A 85 -14.95 10.61 -10.56
C ALA A 85 -14.87 11.85 -11.49
N ALA A 86 -14.39 11.67 -12.73
CA ALA A 86 -14.34 12.74 -13.73
C ALA A 86 -15.73 13.28 -14.07
N ALA A 87 -16.72 12.40 -14.26
CA ALA A 87 -18.12 12.79 -14.56
C ALA A 87 -18.76 13.59 -13.41
N CYS A 88 -18.33 13.35 -12.16
CA CYS A 88 -18.74 14.12 -10.98
C CYS A 88 -17.83 15.33 -10.70
N ASN A 89 -16.87 15.66 -11.59
CA ASN A 89 -15.83 16.69 -11.37
C ASN A 89 -15.03 16.49 -10.07
N ALA A 90 -14.93 15.25 -9.57
CA ALA A 90 -14.19 14.90 -8.37
C ALA A 90 -12.71 14.69 -8.65
N LEU A 91 -11.85 14.96 -7.65
CA LEU A 91 -10.47 14.50 -7.63
C LEU A 91 -10.45 12.98 -7.44
N ILE A 92 -9.72 12.24 -8.28
CA ILE A 92 -9.42 10.83 -8.04
C ILE A 92 -8.05 10.68 -7.38
N VAL A 93 -8.00 9.99 -6.24
CA VAL A 93 -6.76 9.54 -5.60
C VAL A 93 -6.62 8.04 -5.83
N GLN A 94 -5.62 7.63 -6.61
CA GLN A 94 -5.37 6.21 -6.91
C GLN A 94 -4.21 5.70 -6.06
N ILE A 95 -4.46 4.70 -5.22
CA ILE A 95 -3.39 4.03 -4.50
C ILE A 95 -2.65 3.08 -5.44
N SER A 96 -1.35 3.26 -5.55
CA SER A 96 -0.44 2.45 -6.36
C SER A 96 0.67 1.82 -5.52
N THR A 97 1.74 1.33 -6.14
CA THR A 97 2.75 0.48 -5.52
C THR A 97 4.16 0.82 -5.99
N ASN A 98 5.16 0.50 -5.17
CA ASN A 98 6.57 0.48 -5.58
C ASN A 98 6.88 -0.61 -6.61
N GLU A 99 6.04 -1.64 -6.75
CA GLU A 99 6.25 -2.74 -7.70
C GLU A 99 5.99 -2.32 -9.17
N VAL A 100 5.70 -1.03 -9.43
CA VAL A 100 5.76 -0.46 -10.78
C VAL A 100 7.21 -0.30 -11.27
N PHE A 101 8.21 -0.41 -10.39
CA PHE A 101 9.63 -0.36 -10.69
C PHE A 101 10.28 -1.74 -10.71
N ASP A 102 11.36 -1.90 -11.48
CA ASP A 102 12.09 -3.16 -11.63
C ASP A 102 12.99 -3.53 -10.43
N GLY A 103 13.33 -2.56 -9.59
CA GLY A 103 14.17 -2.78 -8.39
C GLY A 103 15.67 -2.91 -8.69
N THR A 104 16.16 -2.42 -9.82
CA THR A 104 17.57 -2.53 -10.24
C THR A 104 18.45 -1.34 -9.84
N LEU A 105 17.86 -0.20 -9.47
CA LEU A 105 18.62 0.99 -9.09
C LEU A 105 19.28 0.84 -7.70
N ASP A 106 20.51 1.32 -7.59
CA ASP A 106 21.25 1.38 -6.31
C ASP A 106 20.77 2.52 -5.38
N ARG A 107 19.96 3.42 -5.89
CA ARG A 107 19.33 4.53 -5.15
C ARG A 107 17.81 4.32 -5.03
N PRO A 108 17.13 5.06 -4.12
CA PRO A 108 15.67 5.12 -4.14
C PRO A 108 15.12 5.66 -5.46
N TYR A 109 13.94 5.15 -5.85
CA TYR A 109 13.19 5.63 -7.00
C TYR A 109 12.47 6.94 -6.69
N HIS A 110 12.57 7.88 -7.60
CA HIS A 110 11.82 9.13 -7.60
C HIS A 110 10.59 9.02 -8.52
N GLU A 111 9.69 9.99 -8.44
CA GLU A 111 8.43 10.00 -9.20
C GLU A 111 8.66 10.06 -10.71
N ASP A 112 9.75 10.71 -11.13
CA ASP A 112 10.13 10.92 -12.53
C ASP A 112 10.93 9.74 -13.12
N ASP A 113 11.26 8.70 -12.32
CA ASP A 113 11.88 7.50 -12.86
C ASP A 113 10.86 6.68 -13.67
N ASP A 114 11.31 6.13 -14.80
CA ASP A 114 10.47 5.35 -15.69
C ASP A 114 10.01 4.04 -15.02
N PRO A 115 8.72 3.74 -14.95
CA PRO A 115 8.23 2.46 -14.45
C PRO A 115 8.56 1.31 -15.40
N ASP A 116 9.08 0.21 -14.86
CA ASP A 116 9.34 -1.05 -15.58
C ASP A 116 9.00 -2.27 -14.71
N PRO A 117 7.70 -2.59 -14.52
CA PRO A 117 7.28 -3.63 -13.61
C PRO A 117 7.65 -5.04 -14.09
N ILE A 118 8.33 -5.81 -13.26
CA ILE A 118 8.81 -7.16 -13.57
C ILE A 118 7.78 -8.27 -13.33
N ASN A 119 6.68 -7.99 -12.62
CA ASN A 119 5.66 -8.98 -12.29
C ASN A 119 4.24 -8.56 -12.72
N ALA A 120 3.31 -9.50 -12.69
CA ALA A 120 1.93 -9.28 -13.13
C ALA A 120 1.17 -8.27 -12.25
N TYR A 121 1.43 -8.26 -10.93
CA TYR A 121 0.85 -7.28 -10.02
C TYR A 121 1.29 -5.86 -10.37
N GLY A 122 2.61 -5.62 -10.46
CA GLY A 122 3.17 -4.31 -10.85
C GLY A 122 2.65 -3.84 -12.20
N ARG A 123 2.63 -4.73 -13.22
CA ARG A 123 2.07 -4.41 -14.55
C ARG A 123 0.59 -4.01 -14.48
N SER A 124 -0.22 -4.72 -13.69
CA SER A 124 -1.64 -4.40 -13.54
C SER A 124 -1.86 -3.07 -12.81
N LYS A 125 -1.03 -2.75 -11.82
CA LYS A 125 -1.08 -1.48 -11.09
C LYS A 125 -0.64 -0.31 -11.97
N LEU A 126 0.43 -0.47 -12.76
CA LEU A 126 0.86 0.54 -13.73
C LEU A 126 -0.21 0.79 -14.81
N ALA A 127 -0.85 -0.26 -15.31
CA ALA A 127 -1.98 -0.11 -16.24
C ALA A 127 -3.12 0.71 -15.60
N GLY A 128 -3.36 0.54 -14.30
CA GLY A 128 -4.31 1.35 -13.52
C GLY A 128 -3.90 2.81 -13.42
N GLU A 129 -2.62 3.12 -13.16
CA GLU A 129 -2.12 4.50 -13.16
C GLU A 129 -2.39 5.16 -14.52
N ILE A 130 -2.03 4.51 -15.62
CA ILE A 130 -2.23 5.00 -16.99
C ILE A 130 -3.73 5.23 -17.27
N ALA A 131 -4.58 4.27 -16.92
CA ALA A 131 -6.02 4.37 -17.16
C ALA A 131 -6.67 5.50 -16.33
N VAL A 132 -6.23 5.72 -15.10
CA VAL A 132 -6.69 6.80 -14.22
C VAL A 132 -6.34 8.16 -14.81
N VAL A 133 -5.09 8.35 -15.23
CA VAL A 133 -4.60 9.61 -15.85
C VAL A 133 -5.36 9.90 -17.14
N ALA A 134 -5.60 8.89 -17.97
CA ALA A 134 -6.33 9.05 -19.23
C ALA A 134 -7.81 9.44 -19.01
N ALA A 135 -8.44 8.94 -17.93
CA ALA A 135 -9.87 9.14 -17.66
C ALA A 135 -10.17 10.45 -16.91
N ASN A 136 -9.25 10.98 -16.10
CA ASN A 136 -9.51 12.15 -15.27
C ASN A 136 -8.26 13.05 -15.15
N SER A 137 -8.36 14.30 -15.63
CA SER A 137 -7.28 15.29 -15.49
C SER A 137 -7.07 15.75 -14.04
N ARG A 138 -8.06 15.58 -13.16
CA ARG A 138 -7.97 15.84 -11.72
C ARG A 138 -7.62 14.55 -11.00
N HIS A 139 -6.36 14.14 -11.05
CA HIS A 139 -5.88 12.90 -10.45
C HIS A 139 -4.69 13.14 -9.52
N LEU A 140 -4.51 12.20 -8.59
CA LEU A 140 -3.35 12.04 -7.73
C LEU A 140 -3.04 10.54 -7.64
N ILE A 141 -1.89 10.14 -8.15
CA ILE A 141 -1.36 8.77 -8.00
C ILE A 141 -0.47 8.74 -6.75
N VAL A 142 -0.81 7.88 -5.79
CA VAL A 142 -0.03 7.68 -4.57
C VAL A 142 0.66 6.33 -4.62
N ARG A 143 1.97 6.31 -4.95
CA ARG A 143 2.78 5.10 -4.88
C ARG A 143 3.27 4.90 -3.45
N THR A 144 3.08 3.70 -2.93
CA THR A 144 3.46 3.31 -1.57
C THR A 144 4.06 1.91 -1.57
N ALA A 145 4.57 1.43 -0.42
CA ALA A 145 5.22 0.12 -0.32
C ALA A 145 4.95 -0.54 1.04
N TRP A 146 4.94 -1.87 1.08
CA TRP A 146 4.96 -2.72 2.26
C TRP A 146 4.01 -2.28 3.36
N LEU A 147 2.74 -2.08 3.03
CA LEU A 147 1.72 -1.60 3.95
C LEU A 147 1.54 -2.54 5.14
N PHE A 148 1.53 -1.96 6.32
CA PHE A 148 1.19 -2.64 7.56
C PHE A 148 0.40 -1.70 8.47
N GLY A 149 -0.39 -2.25 9.39
CA GLY A 149 -1.22 -1.41 10.24
C GLY A 149 -2.22 -2.20 11.05
N PRO A 150 -3.08 -1.52 11.83
CA PRO A 150 -4.08 -2.17 12.66
C PRO A 150 -5.19 -2.82 11.81
N GLY A 151 -5.82 -3.83 12.39
CA GLY A 151 -7.05 -4.40 11.85
C GLY A 151 -6.88 -5.35 10.66
N GLY A 152 -5.76 -6.09 10.56
CA GLY A 152 -5.57 -7.08 9.50
C GLY A 152 -4.33 -7.94 9.71
N THR A 153 -4.16 -8.92 8.80
CA THR A 153 -2.94 -9.73 8.73
C THR A 153 -1.91 -8.96 7.91
N ASN A 154 -0.75 -8.69 8.49
CA ASN A 154 0.36 -7.99 7.86
C ASN A 154 1.69 -8.72 8.07
N PHE A 155 2.79 -8.18 7.57
CA PHE A 155 4.10 -8.80 7.71
C PHE A 155 4.48 -9.02 9.18
N VAL A 156 4.30 -8.02 10.05
CA VAL A 156 4.65 -8.10 11.47
C VAL A 156 3.90 -9.26 12.14
N THR A 157 2.58 -9.32 12.00
CA THR A 157 1.78 -10.38 12.61
C THR A 157 2.13 -11.78 12.09
N LYS A 158 2.44 -11.90 10.78
CA LYS A 158 2.86 -13.16 10.16
C LYS A 158 4.23 -13.62 10.69
N ILE A 159 5.18 -12.71 10.81
CA ILE A 159 6.53 -13.04 11.30
C ILE A 159 6.49 -13.46 12.77
N LEU A 160 5.74 -12.79 13.62
CA LEU A 160 5.61 -13.18 15.03
C LEU A 160 4.97 -14.57 15.17
N ALA A 161 3.96 -14.88 14.37
CA ALA A 161 3.36 -16.21 14.36
C ALA A 161 4.34 -17.29 13.87
N ALA A 162 5.09 -17.02 12.79
CA ALA A 162 6.10 -17.93 12.25
C ALA A 162 7.26 -18.14 13.25
N ALA A 163 7.72 -17.08 13.92
CA ALA A 163 8.76 -17.14 14.93
C ALA A 163 8.36 -17.97 16.15
N THR A 164 7.13 -17.76 16.63
CA THR A 164 6.59 -18.56 17.74
C THR A 164 6.52 -20.05 17.37
N HIS A 165 6.08 -20.35 16.13
CA HIS A 165 6.04 -21.73 15.64
C HIS A 165 7.45 -22.34 15.55
N ALA A 166 8.42 -21.63 14.97
CA ALA A 166 9.79 -22.06 14.82
C ALA A 166 10.46 -22.30 16.19
N ALA A 167 10.30 -21.40 17.15
CA ALA A 167 10.82 -21.52 18.52
C ALA A 167 10.25 -22.77 19.21
N ASN A 168 8.94 -23.00 19.12
CA ASN A 168 8.30 -24.18 19.71
C ASN A 168 8.75 -25.49 19.05
N ALA A 169 9.13 -25.46 17.77
CA ALA A 169 9.65 -26.61 17.04
C ALA A 169 11.17 -26.82 17.22
N GLY A 170 11.88 -25.92 17.91
CA GLY A 170 13.34 -25.95 18.03
C GLY A 170 14.04 -25.77 16.67
N GLN A 171 13.43 -25.05 15.74
CA GLN A 171 13.95 -24.82 14.40
C GLN A 171 14.26 -23.34 14.17
N PRO A 172 15.27 -22.98 13.33
CA PRO A 172 15.53 -21.61 12.98
C PRO A 172 14.39 -21.02 12.14
N LEU A 173 14.14 -19.72 12.35
CA LEU A 173 13.26 -18.93 11.50
C LEU A 173 14.01 -18.48 10.25
N ARG A 174 13.60 -18.94 9.08
CA ARG A 174 14.18 -18.52 7.81
C ARG A 174 13.60 -17.16 7.38
N LEU A 175 14.46 -16.16 7.19
CA LEU A 175 14.09 -14.79 6.84
C LEU A 175 14.82 -14.31 5.59
N VAL A 176 14.04 -13.71 4.66
CA VAL A 176 14.59 -13.09 3.46
C VAL A 176 15.46 -11.88 3.85
N SER A 177 16.71 -11.88 3.41
CA SER A 177 17.72 -10.86 3.77
C SER A 177 18.04 -9.89 2.62
N ASP A 178 17.72 -10.25 1.39
CA ASP A 178 18.09 -9.56 0.15
C ASP A 178 16.96 -8.76 -0.51
N GLU A 179 15.72 -8.82 -0.02
CA GLU A 179 14.63 -7.94 -0.43
C GLU A 179 14.60 -6.68 0.45
N ILE A 180 14.71 -5.50 -0.17
CA ILE A 180 14.78 -4.19 0.50
C ILE A 180 13.63 -3.30 0.05
N GLY A 181 12.94 -2.65 1.00
CA GLY A 181 11.81 -1.76 0.72
C GLY A 181 11.48 -0.83 1.89
N ASN A 182 10.31 -0.23 1.82
CA ASN A 182 9.82 0.77 2.76
C ASN A 182 8.60 0.22 3.52
N PRO A 183 8.72 -0.28 4.76
CA PRO A 183 7.52 -0.52 5.58
C PRO A 183 6.74 0.79 5.74
N THR A 184 5.45 0.79 5.44
CA THR A 184 4.62 2.00 5.51
C THR A 184 3.41 1.75 6.40
N TRP A 185 3.30 2.55 7.47
CA TRP A 185 2.20 2.48 8.43
C TRP A 185 0.93 3.07 7.84
N THR A 186 -0.16 2.31 7.81
CA THR A 186 -1.39 2.74 7.13
C THR A 186 -2.08 3.95 7.76
N PRO A 187 -2.05 4.21 9.08
CA PRO A 187 -2.51 5.47 9.64
C PRO A 187 -1.73 6.69 9.16
N ASP A 188 -0.39 6.60 9.10
CA ASP A 188 0.45 7.71 8.64
C ASP A 188 0.23 7.97 7.13
N LEU A 189 0.10 6.91 6.34
CA LEU A 189 -0.27 7.02 4.92
C LEU A 189 -1.63 7.69 4.74
N ALA A 190 -2.62 7.33 5.55
CA ALA A 190 -3.95 7.93 5.48
C ALA A 190 -3.90 9.43 5.83
N ALA A 191 -3.18 9.80 6.89
CA ALA A 191 -2.99 11.21 7.27
C ALA A 191 -2.26 12.01 6.17
N ALA A 192 -1.23 11.43 5.54
CA ALA A 192 -0.55 12.05 4.41
C ALA A 192 -1.48 12.26 3.21
N ILE A 193 -2.36 11.30 2.89
CA ILE A 193 -3.35 11.42 1.81
C ILE A 193 -4.35 12.56 2.12
N VAL A 194 -4.86 12.65 3.36
CA VAL A 194 -5.73 13.77 3.78
C VAL A 194 -5.03 15.10 3.54
N SER A 195 -3.78 15.26 3.97
CA SER A 195 -2.99 16.48 3.74
C SER A 195 -2.80 16.78 2.24
N LEU A 196 -2.50 15.76 1.43
CA LEU A 196 -2.26 15.90 -0.01
C LEU A 196 -3.51 16.37 -0.78
N VAL A 197 -4.70 15.89 -0.43
CA VAL A 197 -5.93 16.27 -1.15
C VAL A 197 -6.38 17.69 -0.85
N THR A 198 -5.91 18.29 0.23
CA THR A 198 -6.22 19.68 0.62
C THR A 198 -5.27 20.72 0.04
N GLN A 199 -4.16 20.30 -0.61
CA GLN A 199 -3.18 21.21 -1.22
C GLN A 199 -3.66 21.70 -2.60
N ASP A 200 -3.44 23.00 -2.89
CA ASP A 200 -3.82 23.59 -4.17
C ASP A 200 -2.82 23.24 -5.30
N ASP A 201 -1.52 23.16 -4.99
CA ASP A 201 -0.45 22.85 -5.95
C ASP A 201 0.00 21.37 -5.79
N ARG A 202 -0.88 20.45 -6.18
CA ARG A 202 -0.62 19.00 -6.08
C ARG A 202 0.16 18.50 -7.27
N ARG A 203 1.16 17.65 -7.00
CA ARG A 203 1.79 16.83 -8.04
C ARG A 203 0.82 15.75 -8.49
N SER A 204 0.92 15.33 -9.77
CA SER A 204 0.09 14.25 -10.32
C SER A 204 0.46 12.86 -9.78
N VAL A 205 1.75 12.67 -9.45
CA VAL A 205 2.30 11.43 -8.87
C VAL A 205 3.11 11.80 -7.63
N VAL A 206 2.91 11.06 -6.55
CA VAL A 206 3.66 11.22 -5.31
C VAL A 206 4.07 9.85 -4.75
N HIS A 207 5.21 9.82 -4.09
CA HIS A 207 5.67 8.68 -3.31
C HIS A 207 5.42 8.95 -1.82
N VAL A 208 4.63 8.08 -1.19
CA VAL A 208 4.32 8.14 0.25
C VAL A 208 4.75 6.80 0.85
N ALA A 209 5.91 6.79 1.48
CA ALA A 209 6.53 5.55 1.97
C ALA A 209 7.31 5.80 3.26
N GLY A 210 7.36 4.80 4.13
CA GLY A 210 8.09 4.89 5.38
C GLY A 210 9.61 4.90 5.19
N VAL A 211 10.32 5.49 6.15
CA VAL A 211 11.77 5.60 6.17
C VAL A 211 12.35 5.13 7.53
N PRO A 212 13.61 4.69 7.55
CA PRO A 212 14.49 4.36 6.43
C PRO A 212 14.04 3.10 5.69
N ALA A 213 14.56 2.89 4.47
CA ALA A 213 14.44 1.60 3.79
C ALA A 213 15.14 0.49 4.60
N VAL A 214 14.62 -0.73 4.54
CA VAL A 214 15.12 -1.85 5.34
C VAL A 214 14.91 -3.18 4.60
N SER A 215 15.72 -4.20 4.91
CA SER A 215 15.48 -5.57 4.44
C SER A 215 14.31 -6.22 5.20
N ARG A 216 13.70 -7.27 4.62
CA ARG A 216 12.69 -8.08 5.34
C ARG A 216 13.25 -8.62 6.66
N LEU A 217 14.51 -9.08 6.65
CA LEU A 217 15.21 -9.51 7.85
C LEU A 217 15.31 -8.41 8.90
N GLY A 218 15.79 -7.21 8.51
CA GLY A 218 15.94 -6.10 9.46
C GLY A 218 14.60 -5.64 10.04
N TRP A 219 13.54 -5.62 9.23
CA TRP A 219 12.20 -5.32 9.73
C TRP A 219 11.68 -6.38 10.70
N ALA A 220 11.87 -7.67 10.38
CA ALA A 220 11.48 -8.76 11.26
C ALA A 220 12.21 -8.71 12.61
N GLN A 221 13.51 -8.36 12.63
CA GLN A 221 14.30 -8.24 13.87
C GLN A 221 13.70 -7.20 14.83
N VAL A 222 13.28 -6.03 14.32
CA VAL A 222 12.59 -5.00 15.14
C VAL A 222 11.30 -5.57 15.76
N ALA A 223 10.51 -6.31 14.99
CA ALA A 223 9.27 -6.90 15.48
C ALA A 223 9.51 -8.00 16.52
N LEU A 224 10.50 -8.88 16.31
CA LEU A 224 10.87 -9.96 17.22
C LEU A 224 11.38 -9.42 18.56
N GLU A 225 12.27 -8.40 18.51
CA GLU A 225 12.76 -7.72 19.70
C GLU A 225 11.63 -7.07 20.50
N ALA A 226 10.73 -6.37 19.83
CA ALA A 226 9.58 -5.72 20.47
C ALA A 226 8.62 -6.68 21.16
N ALA A 227 8.47 -7.90 20.61
CA ALA A 227 7.64 -8.97 21.16
C ALA A 227 8.36 -9.89 22.17
N ASP A 228 9.64 -9.66 22.47
CA ASP A 228 10.53 -10.52 23.29
C ASP A 228 10.53 -12.00 22.82
N ILE A 229 10.45 -12.23 21.51
CA ILE A 229 10.50 -13.57 20.93
C ILE A 229 11.96 -13.90 20.57
N ARG A 230 12.50 -14.94 21.24
CA ARG A 230 13.83 -15.45 20.98
C ARG A 230 13.76 -16.69 20.11
N VAL A 231 14.33 -16.62 18.93
CA VAL A 231 14.42 -17.72 17.96
C VAL A 231 15.72 -17.54 17.15
N ASP A 232 16.37 -18.63 16.83
CA ASP A 232 17.49 -18.60 15.91
C ASP A 232 17.02 -18.18 14.53
N VAL A 233 17.71 -17.23 13.92
CA VAL A 233 17.35 -16.71 12.59
C VAL A 233 18.36 -17.21 11.55
N ASP A 234 17.82 -17.80 10.48
CA ASP A 234 18.57 -18.24 9.29
C ASP A 234 18.32 -17.23 8.14
N PRO A 235 19.26 -16.31 7.87
CA PRO A 235 19.15 -15.38 6.74
C PRO A 235 19.25 -16.13 5.41
N VAL A 236 18.25 -15.97 4.54
CA VAL A 236 18.19 -16.65 3.25
C VAL A 236 17.94 -15.66 2.12
N ALA A 237 18.36 -16.01 0.91
CA ALA A 237 17.96 -15.25 -0.28
C ALA A 237 16.49 -15.51 -0.63
N LEU A 238 15.80 -14.51 -1.17
CA LEU A 238 14.40 -14.64 -1.62
C LEU A 238 14.23 -15.82 -2.59
N ALA A 239 15.20 -16.05 -3.46
CA ALA A 239 15.20 -17.14 -4.43
C ALA A 239 15.12 -18.56 -3.81
N THR A 240 15.32 -18.69 -2.48
CA THR A 240 15.16 -19.97 -1.78
C THR A 240 13.69 -20.33 -1.50
N PHE A 241 12.78 -19.38 -1.67
CA PHE A 241 11.35 -19.61 -1.54
C PHE A 241 10.73 -19.81 -2.92
N GLU A 242 10.04 -20.91 -3.10
CA GLU A 242 9.24 -21.12 -4.32
C GLU A 242 8.02 -20.22 -4.30
N ARG A 243 7.91 -19.32 -5.30
CA ARG A 243 6.82 -18.35 -5.44
C ARG A 243 6.35 -18.29 -6.89
N ALA A 244 5.06 -18.00 -7.08
CA ALA A 244 4.51 -17.78 -8.42
C ALA A 244 4.95 -16.42 -9.01
N SER A 245 5.28 -15.44 -8.17
CA SER A 245 5.70 -14.10 -8.58
C SER A 245 7.10 -13.77 -8.03
N THR A 246 7.88 -13.05 -8.80
CA THR A 246 9.16 -12.46 -8.36
C THR A 246 8.94 -10.98 -8.06
N PRO A 247 9.02 -10.54 -6.80
CA PRO A 247 8.99 -9.12 -6.48
C PRO A 247 10.31 -8.44 -6.86
N PRO A 248 10.31 -7.11 -7.09
CA PRO A 248 11.54 -6.36 -7.27
C PRO A 248 12.37 -6.37 -5.98
N MET A 249 13.67 -6.67 -6.11
CA MET A 249 14.56 -6.88 -4.95
C MET A 249 14.82 -5.58 -4.17
N ARG A 250 14.80 -4.42 -4.83
CA ARG A 250 15.14 -3.12 -4.23
C ARG A 250 14.27 -1.99 -4.82
N ALA A 251 12.97 -2.13 -4.84
CA ALA A 251 12.08 -1.03 -5.26
C ALA A 251 11.81 -0.06 -4.09
N VAL A 252 12.87 0.58 -3.61
CA VAL A 252 12.81 1.57 -2.53
C VAL A 252 12.29 2.90 -3.10
N LEU A 253 11.24 3.46 -2.51
CA LEU A 253 10.72 4.77 -2.87
C LEU A 253 11.41 5.88 -2.08
N ALA A 254 11.81 6.96 -2.76
CA ALA A 254 12.12 8.24 -2.12
C ALA A 254 10.80 8.95 -1.82
N PRO A 255 10.50 9.30 -0.56
CA PRO A 255 9.30 10.09 -0.25
C PRO A 255 9.32 11.42 -0.98
N SER A 256 8.16 11.83 -1.52
CA SER A 256 8.04 13.10 -2.26
C SER A 256 8.30 14.32 -1.37
N ALA A 257 8.84 15.37 -1.95
CA ALA A 257 9.01 16.63 -1.26
C ALA A 257 7.66 17.16 -0.74
N GLY A 258 7.61 17.55 0.53
CA GLY A 258 6.39 18.01 1.21
C GLY A 258 5.56 16.89 1.85
N VAL A 259 5.91 15.63 1.65
CA VAL A 259 5.38 14.50 2.43
C VAL A 259 6.17 14.39 3.74
N ALA A 260 5.47 14.29 4.86
CA ALA A 260 6.11 14.10 6.17
C ALA A 260 6.92 12.80 6.20
N GLU A 261 8.09 12.82 6.82
CA GLU A 261 8.85 11.60 7.06
C GLU A 261 8.10 10.67 8.03
N MET A 262 7.95 9.41 7.66
CA MET A 262 7.25 8.40 8.43
C MET A 262 8.22 7.32 8.90
N ASP A 263 8.69 7.40 10.15
CA ASP A 263 9.51 6.34 10.74
C ASP A 263 8.62 5.14 11.10
N TRP A 264 8.78 4.06 10.37
CA TRP A 264 8.00 2.82 10.55
C TRP A 264 8.36 2.04 11.84
N ARG A 265 9.50 2.32 12.48
CA ARG A 265 10.00 1.55 13.63
C ARG A 265 9.09 1.63 14.85
N PRO A 266 8.65 2.82 15.33
CA PRO A 266 7.70 2.91 16.45
C PRO A 266 6.40 2.16 16.19
N ALA A 267 5.85 2.30 14.97
CA ALA A 267 4.63 1.62 14.56
C ALA A 267 4.80 0.08 14.50
N SER A 268 5.96 -0.41 14.06
CA SER A 268 6.27 -1.85 14.07
C SER A 268 6.35 -2.40 15.49
N VAL A 269 6.96 -1.65 16.43
CA VAL A 269 7.00 -2.01 17.86
C VAL A 269 5.59 -2.08 18.44
N GLU A 270 4.76 -1.10 18.13
CA GLU A 270 3.38 -1.03 18.57
C GLU A 270 2.55 -2.19 18.03
N CYS A 271 2.65 -2.46 16.73
CA CYS A 271 2.00 -3.59 16.07
C CYS A 271 2.44 -4.93 16.69
N ALA A 272 3.73 -5.10 17.00
CA ALA A 272 4.27 -6.32 17.59
C ALA A 272 3.77 -6.56 19.02
N ARG A 273 3.54 -5.49 19.78
CA ARG A 273 3.01 -5.57 21.17
C ARG A 273 1.50 -5.71 21.24
N GLY A 274 0.80 -5.65 20.10
CA GLY A 274 -0.66 -5.70 20.05
C GLY A 274 -1.34 -4.49 20.69
N LEU A 275 -0.64 -3.36 20.82
CA LEU A 275 -1.17 -2.13 21.38
C LEU A 275 -1.93 -1.35 20.29
N PRO A 276 -3.02 -0.63 20.66
CA PRO A 276 -3.67 0.27 19.71
C PRO A 276 -2.75 1.44 19.37
N ALA A 277 -2.62 1.70 18.07
CA ALA A 277 -1.77 2.78 17.55
C ALA A 277 -2.19 4.15 18.09
N LYS A 278 -1.22 4.92 18.62
CA LYS A 278 -1.44 6.35 18.88
C LYS A 278 -1.12 7.10 17.58
N PRO A 279 -2.02 7.99 17.10
CA PRO A 279 -1.68 8.83 15.96
C PRO A 279 -0.47 9.71 16.34
N ASN A 280 0.52 9.75 15.45
CA ASN A 280 1.65 10.67 15.61
C ASN A 280 1.13 12.11 15.63
N ALA A 281 1.54 12.88 16.65
CA ALA A 281 1.16 14.28 16.84
C ALA A 281 1.88 15.21 15.85
#